data_f6bb5df37e69361d842f6bdbf3b0d831
#
_entry.id   f6bb5df37e69361d842f6bdbf3b0d831
#
_cell.length_a   1.000
_cell.length_b   1.000
_cell.length_c   1.000
_cell.angle_alpha   90.00
_cell.angle_beta   90.00
_cell.angle_gamma   90.00
#
_symmetry.space_group_name_H-M   'P 1'
#
loop_
_entity.id
_entity.type
_entity.pdbx_description
1 polymer ?
#
loop_
_entity_poly.entity_id
_entity_poly.type
_entity_poly.pdbx_seq_one_letter_code
_entity_poly.pdbx_strand_id
1 'polypeptide(L)'
;MKALLDAHAFIWWVLDMPNLSETCRGIVSDGDNEIVVSVASSYEIAYKAEQGRLTLPETPEAYVRDRLAANGFASLSIELGHALRAATLPRIHGDPFDRMLVAQAQIEGLPILTADPAISRYDVETIW
;
A
#
# COMPACT_ATOMS: atom_id res chain seq x y z
N MET A 1 9.82 -13.63 0.26
CA MET A 1 8.88 -12.95 -0.66
C MET A 1 9.03 -11.45 -0.48
N LYS A 2 8.85 -10.71 -1.54
CA LYS A 2 8.73 -9.24 -1.49
C LYS A 2 7.32 -8.87 -1.92
N ALA A 3 6.61 -8.06 -1.15
CA ALA A 3 5.21 -7.74 -1.41
C ALA A 3 4.91 -6.26 -1.12
N LEU A 4 3.98 -5.71 -1.89
CA LEU A 4 3.53 -4.34 -1.76
C LEU A 4 2.27 -4.31 -0.89
N LEU A 5 2.32 -3.55 0.20
CA LEU A 5 1.21 -3.44 1.16
C LEU A 5 0.37 -2.21 0.81
N ASP A 6 -0.94 -2.38 0.63
CA ASP A 6 -1.78 -1.22 0.35
C ASP A 6 -2.02 -0.36 1.61
N ALA A 7 -2.56 0.85 1.40
CA ALA A 7 -2.70 1.82 2.48
C ALA A 7 -3.62 1.31 3.61
N HIS A 8 -4.74 0.67 3.28
CA HIS A 8 -5.66 0.14 4.29
C HIS A 8 -5.02 -1.00 5.07
N ALA A 9 -4.37 -1.93 4.37
CA ALA A 9 -3.69 -3.05 5.01
C ALA A 9 -2.56 -2.57 5.93
N PHE A 10 -1.83 -1.53 5.53
CA PHE A 10 -0.81 -0.90 6.39
C PHE A 10 -1.42 -0.36 7.69
N ILE A 11 -2.51 0.40 7.60
CA ILE A 11 -3.19 0.95 8.77
C ILE A 11 -3.73 -0.18 9.66
N TRP A 12 -4.35 -1.20 9.08
CA TRP A 12 -4.89 -2.33 9.83
C TRP A 12 -3.80 -3.15 10.54
N TRP A 13 -2.63 -3.27 9.90
CA TRP A 13 -1.47 -3.91 10.54
C TRP A 13 -0.98 -3.08 11.73
N VAL A 14 -0.77 -1.79 11.53
CA VAL A 14 -0.24 -0.89 12.58
C VAL A 14 -1.17 -0.82 13.78
N LEU A 15 -2.48 -0.81 13.55
CA LEU A 15 -3.50 -0.74 14.60
C LEU A 15 -3.94 -2.12 15.11
N ASP A 16 -3.37 -3.19 14.58
CA ASP A 16 -3.73 -4.58 14.92
C ASP A 16 -5.24 -4.83 14.78
N MET A 17 -5.81 -4.41 13.66
CA MET A 17 -7.26 -4.51 13.43
C MET A 17 -7.65 -5.87 12.86
N PRO A 18 -8.85 -6.38 13.23
CA PRO A 18 -9.33 -7.67 12.74
C PRO A 18 -9.67 -7.67 11.25
N ASN A 19 -9.73 -6.50 10.62
CA ASN A 19 -9.91 -6.36 9.17
C ASN A 19 -8.78 -7.00 8.36
N LEU A 20 -7.57 -7.04 8.94
CA LEU A 20 -6.42 -7.67 8.30
C LEU A 20 -6.60 -9.19 8.35
N SER A 21 -6.52 -9.85 7.17
CA SER A 21 -6.68 -11.31 7.10
C SER A 21 -5.52 -12.02 7.81
N GLU A 22 -5.78 -13.26 8.25
CA GLU A 22 -4.74 -14.09 8.85
C GLU A 22 -3.62 -14.41 7.85
N THR A 23 -3.96 -14.57 6.58
CA THR A 23 -2.96 -14.78 5.51
C THR A 23 -2.01 -13.58 5.43
N CYS A 24 -2.53 -12.37 5.33
CA CYS A 24 -1.70 -11.17 5.27
C CYS A 24 -0.93 -10.95 6.56
N ARG A 25 -1.55 -11.18 7.70
CA ARG A 25 -0.87 -11.05 8.99
C ARG A 25 0.33 -11.99 9.06
N GLY A 26 0.19 -13.22 8.59
CA GLY A 26 1.28 -14.19 8.54
C GLY A 26 2.42 -13.74 7.61
N ILE A 27 2.08 -13.19 6.45
CA ILE A 27 3.09 -12.69 5.50
C ILE A 27 3.84 -11.50 6.07
N VAL A 28 3.13 -10.54 6.65
CA VAL A 28 3.74 -9.31 7.17
C VAL A 28 4.58 -9.59 8.42
N SER A 29 4.17 -10.53 9.25
CA SER A 29 4.91 -10.88 10.48
C SER A 29 6.12 -11.77 10.23
N ASP A 30 6.24 -12.39 9.06
CA ASP A 30 7.38 -13.23 8.71
C ASP A 30 8.59 -12.37 8.35
N GLY A 31 9.64 -12.43 9.19
CA GLY A 31 10.85 -11.63 9.00
C GLY A 31 11.65 -11.98 7.76
N ASP A 32 11.39 -13.11 7.11
CA ASP A 32 12.02 -13.48 5.83
C ASP A 32 11.38 -12.77 4.64
N ASN A 33 10.23 -12.15 4.83
CA ASN A 33 9.55 -11.38 3.79
C ASN A 33 9.96 -9.90 3.84
N GLU A 34 10.12 -9.29 2.67
CA GLU A 34 10.33 -7.86 2.54
C GLU A 34 9.00 -7.21 2.19
N ILE A 35 8.52 -6.36 3.09
CA ILE A 35 7.27 -5.62 2.89
C ILE A 35 7.62 -4.20 2.48
N VAL A 36 7.03 -3.75 1.37
CA VAL A 36 7.22 -2.39 0.88
C VAL A 36 5.90 -1.63 0.90
N VAL A 37 5.98 -0.34 1.21
CA VAL A 37 4.84 0.59 1.20
C VAL A 37 5.15 1.67 0.18
N SER A 38 4.24 1.87 -0.77
CA SER A 38 4.41 2.90 -1.80
C SER A 38 4.37 4.29 -1.21
N VAL A 39 5.17 5.19 -1.76
CA VAL A 39 5.06 6.63 -1.50
C VAL A 39 3.65 7.13 -1.82
N ALA A 40 2.96 6.54 -2.80
CA ALA A 40 1.55 6.84 -3.08
C ALA A 40 0.64 6.55 -1.90
N SER A 41 0.86 5.44 -1.20
CA SER A 41 0.09 5.09 0.01
C SER A 41 0.38 6.04 1.16
N SER A 42 1.64 6.41 1.34
CA SER A 42 2.03 7.40 2.35
C SER A 42 1.37 8.75 2.07
N TYR A 43 1.33 9.17 0.81
CA TYR A 43 0.64 10.38 0.41
C TYR A 43 -0.87 10.28 0.67
N GLU A 44 -1.48 9.16 0.31
CA GLU A 44 -2.92 8.95 0.55
C GLU A 44 -3.27 9.09 2.03
N ILE A 45 -2.48 8.49 2.91
CA ILE A 45 -2.68 8.56 4.37
C ILE A 45 -2.59 10.00 4.85
N ALA A 46 -1.54 10.73 4.44
CA ALA A 46 -1.33 12.12 4.84
C ALA A 46 -2.43 13.03 4.30
N TYR A 47 -2.83 12.83 3.04
CA TYR A 47 -3.87 13.62 2.38
C TYR A 47 -5.22 13.45 3.07
N LYS A 48 -5.61 12.22 3.40
CA LYS A 48 -6.86 11.93 4.11
C LYS A 48 -6.84 12.48 5.54
N ALA A 49 -5.69 12.43 6.20
CA ALA A 49 -5.55 13.02 7.54
C ALA A 49 -5.74 14.54 7.50
N GLU A 50 -5.15 15.22 6.53
CA GLU A 50 -5.32 16.67 6.36
C GLU A 50 -6.76 17.06 6.04
N GLN A 51 -7.50 16.19 5.36
CA GLN A 51 -8.92 16.43 5.06
C GLN A 51 -9.86 16.08 6.21
N GLY A 52 -9.35 15.63 7.35
CA GLY A 52 -10.16 15.18 8.48
C GLY A 52 -10.87 13.84 8.26
N ARG A 53 -10.52 13.10 7.20
CA ARG A 53 -11.10 11.78 6.86
C ARG A 53 -10.40 10.62 7.55
N LEU A 54 -9.27 10.87 8.16
CA LEU A 54 -8.47 9.90 8.91
C LEU A 54 -7.88 10.60 10.13
N THR A 55 -8.12 10.05 11.32
CA THR A 55 -7.56 10.59 12.56
C THR A 55 -6.30 9.82 12.92
N LEU A 56 -5.19 10.55 13.03
CA LEU A 56 -3.90 10.00 13.45
C LEU A 56 -3.52 10.56 14.82
N PRO A 57 -2.79 9.78 15.66
CA PRO A 57 -2.38 10.23 16.99
C PRO A 57 -1.27 11.29 16.98
N GLU A 58 -0.64 11.50 15.84
CA GLU A 58 0.46 12.44 15.66
C GLU A 58 0.42 13.01 14.22
N THR A 59 1.37 13.88 13.86
CA THR A 59 1.42 14.41 12.49
C THR A 59 1.55 13.26 11.48
N PRO A 60 0.99 13.41 10.27
CA PRO A 60 1.11 12.36 9.26
C PRO A 60 2.56 11.99 8.95
N GLU A 61 3.46 12.98 8.90
CA GLU A 61 4.88 12.71 8.64
C GLU A 61 5.50 11.85 9.74
N ALA A 62 5.31 12.20 11.00
CA ALA A 62 5.85 11.44 12.13
C ALA A 62 5.23 10.03 12.16
N TYR A 63 3.91 9.95 11.99
CA TYR A 63 3.20 8.67 12.00
C TYR A 63 3.74 7.70 10.96
N VAL A 64 3.79 8.13 9.70
CA VAL A 64 4.22 7.24 8.61
C VAL A 64 5.69 6.85 8.76
N ARG A 65 6.58 7.83 9.01
CA ARG A 65 8.01 7.55 9.15
C ARG A 65 8.29 6.58 10.30
N ASP A 66 7.67 6.80 11.45
CA ASP A 66 7.91 5.97 12.64
C ASP A 66 7.39 4.55 12.43
N ARG A 67 6.22 4.38 11.82
CA ARG A 67 5.64 3.05 11.61
C ARG A 67 6.38 2.27 10.53
N LEU A 68 6.86 2.92 9.49
CA LEU A 68 7.72 2.26 8.50
C LEU A 68 9.01 1.76 9.17
N ALA A 69 9.68 2.63 9.93
CA ALA A 69 10.92 2.27 10.61
C ALA A 69 10.72 1.16 11.65
N ALA A 70 9.69 1.30 12.48
CA ALA A 70 9.41 0.34 13.56
C ALA A 70 9.11 -1.07 13.03
N ASN A 71 8.51 -1.18 11.85
CA ASN A 71 8.14 -2.45 11.26
C ASN A 71 9.17 -2.96 10.24
N GLY A 72 10.21 -2.21 9.96
CA GLY A 72 11.20 -2.58 8.94
C GLY A 72 10.64 -2.58 7.53
N PHE A 73 9.59 -1.79 7.26
CA PHE A 73 9.00 -1.66 5.94
C PHE A 73 9.81 -0.70 5.09
N ALA A 74 10.10 -1.10 3.85
CA ALA A 74 10.77 -0.23 2.90
C ALA A 74 9.76 0.68 2.20
N SER A 75 10.20 1.86 1.80
CA SER A 75 9.41 2.80 1.01
C SER A 75 9.71 2.60 -0.48
N LEU A 76 8.66 2.45 -1.29
CA LEU A 76 8.79 2.31 -2.74
C LEU A 76 8.52 3.67 -3.39
N SER A 77 9.56 4.25 -3.99
CA SER A 77 9.46 5.54 -4.68
C SER A 77 8.66 5.42 -5.97
N ILE A 78 8.00 6.51 -6.35
CA ILE A 78 7.30 6.61 -7.62
C ILE A 78 8.28 7.09 -8.68
N GLU A 79 8.55 6.22 -9.67
CA GLU A 79 9.41 6.52 -10.80
C GLU A 79 8.58 7.00 -12.00
N LEU A 80 9.24 7.60 -13.00
CA LEU A 80 8.56 8.07 -14.21
C LEU A 80 7.75 6.95 -14.88
N GLY A 81 8.33 5.75 -14.99
CA GLY A 81 7.64 4.61 -15.58
C GLY A 81 6.37 4.21 -14.84
N HIS A 82 6.40 4.28 -13.51
CA HIS A 82 5.21 4.03 -12.69
C HIS A 82 4.09 5.02 -13.01
N ALA A 83 4.42 6.31 -13.04
CA ALA A 83 3.43 7.36 -13.28
C ALA A 83 2.81 7.25 -14.67
N LEU A 84 3.63 7.00 -15.71
CA LEU A 84 3.14 6.87 -17.07
C LEU A 84 2.26 5.63 -17.24
N ARG A 85 2.64 4.51 -16.64
CA ARG A 85 1.82 3.29 -16.67
C ARG A 85 0.51 3.48 -15.91
N ALA A 86 0.54 4.10 -14.75
CA ALA A 86 -0.67 4.37 -13.96
C ALA A 86 -1.69 5.18 -14.76
N ALA A 87 -1.23 6.18 -15.50
CA ALA A 87 -2.08 7.02 -16.33
C ALA A 87 -2.76 6.26 -17.48
N THR A 88 -2.14 5.20 -17.97
CA THR A 88 -2.58 4.47 -19.18
C THR A 88 -3.13 3.07 -18.89
N LEU A 89 -3.32 2.69 -17.63
CA LEU A 89 -3.98 1.44 -17.27
C LEU A 89 -5.41 1.37 -17.84
N PRO A 90 -5.96 0.16 -18.06
CA PRO A 90 -7.37 0.02 -18.39
C PRO A 90 -8.25 0.79 -17.41
N ARG A 91 -9.35 1.36 -17.91
CA ARG A 91 -10.25 2.18 -17.07
C ARG A 91 -11.23 1.32 -16.29
N ILE A 92 -10.70 0.58 -15.32
CA ILE A 92 -11.49 -0.29 -14.46
C ILE A 92 -12.15 0.53 -13.34
N HIS A 93 -11.39 1.46 -12.75
CA HIS A 93 -11.90 2.43 -11.77
C HIS A 93 -11.00 3.68 -11.79
N GLY A 94 -11.38 4.72 -11.05
CA GLY A 94 -10.76 6.03 -11.15
C GLY A 94 -9.87 6.43 -9.97
N ASP A 95 -9.62 5.55 -8.99
CA ASP A 95 -8.80 5.91 -7.84
C ASP A 95 -7.32 6.03 -8.24
N PRO A 96 -6.74 7.24 -8.21
CA PRO A 96 -5.36 7.43 -8.67
C PRO A 96 -4.33 6.78 -7.75
N PHE A 97 -4.61 6.64 -6.48
CA PHE A 97 -3.69 5.98 -5.53
C PHE A 97 -3.61 4.49 -5.83
N ASP A 98 -4.76 3.84 -6.00
CA ASP A 98 -4.81 2.41 -6.34
C ASP A 98 -4.18 2.13 -7.69
N ARG A 99 -4.43 2.98 -8.69
CA ARG A 99 -3.86 2.82 -10.02
C ARG A 99 -2.34 2.95 -10.00
N MET A 100 -1.79 3.82 -9.15
CA MET A 100 -0.35 3.92 -8.95
C MET A 100 0.21 2.63 -8.34
N LEU A 101 -0.44 2.05 -7.34
CA LEU A 101 -0.04 0.78 -6.75
C LEU A 101 -0.01 -0.33 -7.80
N VAL A 102 -1.04 -0.43 -8.62
CA VAL A 102 -1.11 -1.43 -9.69
C VAL A 102 0.05 -1.26 -10.66
N ALA A 103 0.32 -0.04 -11.09
CA ALA A 103 1.43 0.24 -12.01
C ALA A 103 2.79 -0.15 -11.40
N GLN A 104 3.00 0.17 -10.14
CA GLN A 104 4.23 -0.20 -9.44
C GLN A 104 4.35 -1.72 -9.30
N ALA A 105 3.28 -2.40 -8.93
CA ALA A 105 3.28 -3.85 -8.82
C ALA A 105 3.60 -4.54 -10.14
N GLN A 106 3.04 -4.05 -11.24
CA GLN A 106 3.32 -4.60 -12.58
C GLN A 106 4.77 -4.42 -12.97
N ILE A 107 5.32 -3.22 -12.80
CA ILE A 107 6.69 -2.91 -13.21
C ILE A 107 7.71 -3.61 -12.31
N GLU A 108 7.48 -3.63 -11.02
CA GLU A 108 8.40 -4.23 -10.05
C GLU A 108 8.20 -5.73 -9.87
N GLY A 109 7.15 -6.30 -10.46
CA GLY A 109 6.86 -7.73 -10.35
C GLY A 109 6.48 -8.16 -8.94
N LEU A 110 5.68 -7.35 -8.23
CA LEU A 110 5.30 -7.61 -6.84
C LEU A 110 3.83 -7.97 -6.71
N PRO A 111 3.47 -8.92 -5.83
CA PRO A 111 2.09 -9.08 -5.41
C PRO A 111 1.68 -7.91 -4.53
N ILE A 112 0.39 -7.60 -4.51
CA ILE A 112 -0.20 -6.59 -3.63
C ILE A 112 -0.99 -7.27 -2.53
N LEU A 113 -0.69 -6.94 -1.27
CA LEU A 113 -1.47 -7.36 -0.12
C LEU A 113 -2.63 -6.38 0.03
N THR A 114 -3.81 -6.79 -0.38
CA THR A 114 -5.00 -5.91 -0.43
C THR A 114 -6.29 -6.72 -0.37
N ALA A 115 -7.29 -6.16 0.29
CA ALA A 115 -8.67 -6.66 0.28
C ALA A 115 -9.53 -5.99 -0.79
N ASP A 116 -9.01 -4.98 -1.50
CA ASP A 116 -9.80 -4.17 -2.41
C ASP A 116 -10.12 -4.95 -3.69
N PRO A 117 -11.42 -5.23 -3.96
CA PRO A 117 -11.81 -5.96 -5.16
C PRO A 117 -11.54 -5.19 -6.45
N ALA A 118 -11.45 -3.87 -6.41
CA ALA A 118 -11.13 -3.07 -7.59
C ALA A 118 -9.69 -3.32 -8.04
N ILE A 119 -8.74 -3.42 -7.10
CA ILE A 119 -7.34 -3.71 -7.43
C ILE A 119 -7.20 -5.08 -8.08
N SER A 120 -7.93 -6.08 -7.57
CA SER A 120 -7.84 -7.46 -8.10
C SER A 120 -8.38 -7.60 -9.53
N ARG A 121 -9.09 -6.61 -10.05
CA ARG A 121 -9.57 -6.60 -11.44
C ARG A 121 -8.50 -6.21 -12.45
N TYR A 122 -7.38 -5.67 -12.00
CA TYR A 122 -6.23 -5.38 -12.86
C TYR A 122 -5.35 -6.61 -13.02
N ASP A 123 -4.43 -6.55 -13.98
CA ASP A 123 -3.45 -7.61 -14.23
C ASP A 123 -2.31 -7.55 -13.19
N VAL A 124 -2.64 -7.93 -11.98
CA VAL A 124 -1.70 -8.02 -10.83
C VAL A 124 -2.09 -9.21 -9.96
N GLU A 125 -1.12 -9.77 -9.26
CA GLU A 125 -1.39 -10.75 -8.21
C GLU A 125 -1.82 -10.00 -6.95
N THR A 126 -2.94 -10.40 -6.36
CA THR A 126 -3.40 -9.90 -5.07
C THR A 126 -3.48 -11.04 -4.07
N ILE A 127 -3.13 -10.76 -2.82
CA ILE A 127 -3.16 -11.74 -1.73
C ILE A 127 -3.95 -11.13 -0.57
N TRP A 128 -4.87 -11.95 -0.04
CA TRP A 128 -5.63 -11.57 1.13
C TRP A 128 -6.05 -12.75 1.99
#